data_a6a2746d16c83cb025d788695136fcd3
#
_entry.id   a6a2746d16c83cb025d788695136fcd3
#
_cell.length_a   1.000
_cell.length_b   1.000
_cell.length_c   1.000
_cell.angle_alpha   90.00
_cell.angle_beta   90.00
_cell.angle_gamma   90.00
#
_symmetry.space_group_name_H-M   'P 1'
#
loop_
_entity.id
_entity.type
_entity.pdbx_description
1 polymer ?
#
loop_
_entity_poly.entity_id
_entity_poly.type
_entity_poly.pdbx_seq_one_letter_code
_entity_poly.pdbx_strand_id
1 'polypeptide(L)'
;MKPYILLTPGPLTTSETVKEAMLTDWCTWDADYNVHIVEEIRKSLVALATKQTDEYTSVLLQGSGTYCVEAVIGSTVKPGDKLLILSNGAYGDRMGNIAEYHGINYDMLAFDETEQVSVSYVDDYLAHNAEITHVSVVHCETTTGVLNPLKEIAHIVKMHGKKLIVDAMSSFGGVPLDVEELGIDFLISSANKCIQGVPGFGFIIARKSELMRCKGVSKSLSLDIYDQWE
;
A
#
# COMPACT_ATOMS: atom_id res chain seq x y z
N MET A 1 -21.96 8.82 28.12
CA MET A 1 -21.61 7.52 27.51
C MET A 1 -20.20 7.18 27.95
N LYS A 2 -19.91 5.93 28.39
CA LYS A 2 -18.51 5.56 28.71
C LYS A 2 -17.71 5.52 27.41
N PRO A 3 -16.53 6.17 27.31
CA PRO A 3 -15.72 6.08 26.11
C PRO A 3 -15.20 4.64 25.95
N TYR A 4 -15.29 4.12 24.73
CA TYR A 4 -14.63 2.85 24.39
C TYR A 4 -13.15 3.09 24.14
N ILE A 5 -12.33 2.14 24.60
CA ILE A 5 -10.91 2.04 24.19
C ILE A 5 -10.85 0.93 23.15
N LEU A 6 -10.53 1.29 21.93
CA LEU A 6 -10.42 0.36 20.80
C LEU A 6 -9.01 -0.19 20.76
N LEU A 7 -8.87 -1.51 20.92
CA LEU A 7 -7.60 -2.26 20.85
C LEU A 7 -7.56 -3.15 19.60
N THR A 8 -8.35 -2.81 18.59
CA THR A 8 -8.39 -3.51 17.30
C THR A 8 -7.20 -3.11 16.43
N PRO A 9 -6.84 -3.88 15.39
CA PRO A 9 -5.81 -3.47 14.42
C PRO A 9 -6.08 -2.11 13.75
N GLY A 10 -7.35 -1.68 13.72
CA GLY A 10 -7.83 -0.39 13.23
C GLY A 10 -9.30 -0.50 12.82
N PRO A 11 -10.10 0.54 13.11
CA PRO A 11 -9.69 1.80 13.74
C PRO A 11 -9.27 1.64 15.21
N LEU A 12 -8.37 2.53 15.64
CA LEU A 12 -7.87 2.62 17.01
C LEU A 12 -8.58 3.76 17.77
N THR A 13 -8.43 3.78 19.10
CA THR A 13 -8.78 4.96 19.89
C THR A 13 -7.74 6.06 19.60
N THR A 14 -8.19 7.14 18.97
CA THR A 14 -7.34 8.31 18.65
C THR A 14 -7.07 9.17 19.89
N SER A 15 -5.97 9.92 19.88
CA SER A 15 -5.65 10.90 20.91
C SER A 15 -6.64 12.09 20.92
N GLU A 16 -6.68 12.84 22.01
CA GLU A 16 -7.52 14.05 22.07
C GLU A 16 -7.09 15.08 21.03
N THR A 17 -5.77 15.25 20.79
CA THR A 17 -5.25 16.17 19.78
C THR A 17 -5.72 15.84 18.37
N VAL A 18 -5.84 14.55 18.02
CA VAL A 18 -6.40 14.11 16.73
C VAL A 18 -7.88 14.47 16.64
N LYS A 19 -8.65 14.29 17.74
CA LYS A 19 -10.07 14.65 17.77
C LYS A 19 -10.28 16.15 17.68
N GLU A 20 -9.47 16.93 18.40
CA GLU A 20 -9.51 18.41 18.36
C GLU A 20 -9.23 18.96 16.97
N ALA A 21 -8.29 18.37 16.23
CA ALA A 21 -7.98 18.77 14.86
C ALA A 21 -9.19 18.62 13.90
N MET A 22 -10.14 17.71 14.22
CA MET A 22 -11.36 17.52 13.44
C MET A 22 -12.46 18.54 13.72
N LEU A 23 -12.30 19.40 14.73
CA LEU A 23 -13.29 20.44 15.06
C LEU A 23 -13.13 21.69 14.18
N THR A 24 -12.11 21.75 13.35
CA THR A 24 -11.84 22.89 12.46
C THR A 24 -12.31 22.55 11.05
N ASP A 25 -13.17 23.40 10.52
CA ASP A 25 -13.57 23.33 9.11
C ASP A 25 -12.49 23.98 8.26
N TRP A 26 -12.04 23.26 7.22
CA TRP A 26 -11.01 23.73 6.31
C TRP A 26 -11.58 23.94 4.90
N CYS A 27 -11.14 24.99 4.24
CA CYS A 27 -11.48 25.25 2.85
C CYS A 27 -10.42 24.64 1.91
N THR A 28 -10.83 23.72 1.05
CA THR A 28 -9.92 23.06 0.09
C THR A 28 -9.43 24.01 -1.03
N TRP A 29 -9.99 25.21 -1.12
CA TRP A 29 -9.56 26.23 -2.08
C TRP A 29 -8.46 27.14 -1.52
N ASP A 30 -8.18 27.06 -0.21
CA ASP A 30 -7.19 27.91 0.45
C ASP A 30 -5.83 27.23 0.49
N ALA A 31 -4.77 28.05 0.38
CA ALA A 31 -3.39 27.59 0.49
C ALA A 31 -3.11 26.97 1.88
N ASP A 32 -3.77 27.47 2.93
CA ASP A 32 -3.59 26.97 4.29
C ASP A 32 -3.90 25.47 4.40
N TYR A 33 -4.96 25.01 3.75
CA TYR A 33 -5.29 23.59 3.72
C TYR A 33 -4.34 22.81 2.81
N ASN A 34 -4.19 23.24 1.56
CA ASN A 34 -3.45 22.47 0.56
C ASN A 34 -1.95 22.45 0.84
N VAL A 35 -1.35 23.59 1.22
CA VAL A 35 0.10 23.72 1.43
C VAL A 35 0.50 23.34 2.85
N HIS A 36 -0.23 23.85 3.87
CA HIS A 36 0.19 23.69 5.25
C HIS A 36 -0.34 22.41 5.92
N ILE A 37 -1.30 21.73 5.32
CA ILE A 37 -1.83 20.44 5.83
C ILE A 37 -1.55 19.31 4.86
N VAL A 38 -2.11 19.36 3.65
CA VAL A 38 -2.03 18.23 2.71
C VAL A 38 -0.59 17.96 2.28
N GLU A 39 0.17 18.99 1.87
CA GLU A 39 1.57 18.81 1.47
C GLU A 39 2.48 18.41 2.63
N GLU A 40 2.21 18.89 3.84
CA GLU A 40 2.97 18.47 5.02
C GLU A 40 2.68 17.03 5.41
N ILE A 41 1.44 16.56 5.27
CA ILE A 41 1.09 15.13 5.43
C ILE A 41 1.83 14.30 4.39
N ARG A 42 1.80 14.70 3.13
CA ARG A 42 2.50 14.00 2.04
C ARG A 42 3.99 13.85 2.30
N LYS A 43 4.67 14.94 2.66
CA LYS A 43 6.10 14.94 3.00
C LYS A 43 6.41 14.08 4.23
N SER A 44 5.60 14.21 5.27
CA SER A 44 5.77 13.45 6.52
C SER A 44 5.63 11.95 6.32
N LEU A 45 4.67 11.52 5.50
CA LEU A 45 4.48 10.10 5.16
C LEU A 45 5.68 9.55 4.39
N VAL A 46 6.23 10.30 3.44
CA VAL A 46 7.45 9.90 2.73
C VAL A 46 8.65 9.84 3.68
N ALA A 47 8.83 10.85 4.54
CA ALA A 47 9.93 10.87 5.51
C ALA A 47 9.84 9.73 6.55
N LEU A 48 8.63 9.25 6.86
CA LEU A 48 8.42 8.06 7.68
C LEU A 48 8.80 6.77 6.94
N ALA A 49 8.64 6.75 5.62
CA ALA A 49 8.86 5.56 4.80
C ALA A 49 10.32 5.37 4.37
N THR A 50 11.10 6.45 4.23
CA THR A 50 12.49 6.39 3.79
C THR A 50 13.25 7.68 4.05
N LYS A 51 14.57 7.59 4.08
CA LYS A 51 15.48 8.74 4.10
C LYS A 51 15.71 9.32 2.69
N GLN A 52 15.45 8.56 1.63
CA GLN A 52 15.61 8.97 0.23
C GLN A 52 14.32 9.64 -0.30
N THR A 53 13.95 10.75 0.33
CA THR A 53 12.66 11.42 0.09
C THR A 53 12.50 11.96 -1.33
N ASP A 54 13.59 12.22 -2.05
CA ASP A 54 13.54 12.75 -3.42
C ASP A 54 13.08 11.71 -4.45
N GLU A 55 13.30 10.42 -4.17
CA GLU A 55 12.93 9.33 -5.06
C GLU A 55 11.47 8.87 -4.90
N TYR A 56 10.81 9.28 -3.81
CA TYR A 56 9.47 8.84 -3.47
C TYR A 56 8.50 10.01 -3.33
N THR A 57 7.24 9.69 -3.46
CA THR A 57 6.12 10.61 -3.18
C THR A 57 5.00 9.87 -2.48
N SER A 58 4.04 10.59 -1.93
CA SER A 58 2.81 10.00 -1.43
C SER A 58 1.60 10.47 -2.23
N VAL A 59 0.67 9.54 -2.46
CA VAL A 59 -0.64 9.80 -3.06
C VAL A 59 -1.69 9.55 -2.00
N LEU A 60 -2.55 10.53 -1.74
CA LEU A 60 -3.64 10.43 -0.76
C LEU A 60 -4.94 10.12 -1.49
N LEU A 61 -5.67 9.11 -1.04
CA LEU A 61 -6.97 8.74 -1.60
C LEU A 61 -8.04 8.78 -0.50
N GLN A 62 -9.14 9.43 -0.76
CA GLN A 62 -10.31 9.38 0.12
C GLN A 62 -10.91 7.97 0.09
N GLY A 63 -11.19 7.42 1.26
CA GLY A 63 -11.79 6.11 1.39
C GLY A 63 -11.00 5.17 2.30
N SER A 64 -11.27 3.88 2.18
CA SER A 64 -10.58 2.83 2.95
C SER A 64 -9.25 2.44 2.30
N GLY A 65 -8.40 1.74 3.08
CA GLY A 65 -7.17 1.18 2.53
C GLY A 65 -7.40 0.26 1.32
N THR A 66 -8.53 -0.43 1.25
CA THR A 66 -8.90 -1.27 0.08
C THR A 66 -8.97 -0.45 -1.22
N TYR A 67 -9.44 0.80 -1.17
CA TYR A 67 -9.43 1.68 -2.34
C TYR A 67 -8.02 1.96 -2.84
N CYS A 68 -7.06 2.10 -1.92
CA CYS A 68 -5.65 2.28 -2.30
C CYS A 68 -5.06 1.01 -2.93
N VAL A 69 -5.41 -0.18 -2.42
CA VAL A 69 -4.98 -1.46 -3.03
C VAL A 69 -5.53 -1.58 -4.44
N GLU A 70 -6.82 -1.32 -4.63
CA GLU A 70 -7.46 -1.35 -5.94
C GLU A 70 -6.88 -0.29 -6.88
N ALA A 71 -6.65 0.93 -6.41
CA ALA A 71 -6.04 2.00 -7.17
C ALA A 71 -4.63 1.63 -7.66
N VAL A 72 -3.79 1.05 -6.79
CA VAL A 72 -2.44 0.63 -7.18
C VAL A 72 -2.50 -0.50 -8.20
N ILE A 73 -3.23 -1.59 -7.94
CA ILE A 73 -3.32 -2.73 -8.87
C ILE A 73 -3.88 -2.27 -10.22
N GLY A 74 -4.95 -1.48 -10.22
CA GLY A 74 -5.59 -0.99 -11.45
C GLY A 74 -4.79 0.04 -12.23
N SER A 75 -3.85 0.76 -11.59
CA SER A 75 -3.04 1.77 -12.24
C SER A 75 -1.62 1.30 -12.62
N THR A 76 -1.14 0.19 -12.05
CA THR A 76 0.25 -0.26 -12.27
C THR A 76 0.37 -1.37 -13.28
N VAL A 77 -0.57 -2.33 -13.28
CA VAL A 77 -0.50 -3.53 -14.11
C VAL A 77 -1.18 -3.28 -15.46
N LYS A 78 -0.37 -3.13 -16.50
CA LYS A 78 -0.83 -2.78 -17.87
C LYS A 78 -1.32 -4.01 -18.62
N PRO A 79 -2.07 -3.82 -19.73
CA PRO A 79 -2.28 -4.88 -20.70
C PRO A 79 -0.95 -5.46 -21.19
N GLY A 80 -0.78 -6.76 -21.03
CA GLY A 80 0.46 -7.48 -21.35
C GLY A 80 1.38 -7.73 -20.16
N ASP A 81 1.17 -7.05 -19.03
CA ASP A 81 1.82 -7.37 -17.76
C ASP A 81 1.11 -8.54 -17.06
N LYS A 82 1.80 -9.17 -16.11
CA LYS A 82 1.25 -10.23 -15.27
C LYS A 82 1.63 -10.01 -13.81
N LEU A 83 0.64 -10.06 -12.93
CA LEU A 83 0.78 -9.90 -11.48
C LEU A 83 0.93 -11.26 -10.81
N LEU A 84 1.92 -11.42 -9.94
CA LEU A 84 1.99 -12.51 -8.99
C LEU A 84 1.51 -12.03 -7.62
N ILE A 85 0.53 -12.70 -7.05
CA ILE A 85 -0.03 -12.38 -5.74
C ILE A 85 0.44 -13.43 -4.73
N LEU A 86 1.07 -12.98 -3.65
CA LEU A 86 1.48 -13.84 -2.54
C LEU A 86 0.42 -13.70 -1.45
N SER A 87 -0.38 -14.75 -1.24
CA SER A 87 -1.50 -14.73 -0.30
C SER A 87 -1.30 -15.76 0.80
N ASN A 88 -1.42 -15.33 2.06
CA ASN A 88 -1.58 -16.18 3.23
C ASN A 88 -2.74 -15.70 4.11
N GLY A 89 -3.80 -15.16 3.48
CA GLY A 89 -5.01 -14.73 4.17
C GLY A 89 -5.93 -13.82 3.36
N ALA A 90 -6.97 -13.34 4.00
CA ALA A 90 -8.09 -12.66 3.34
C ALA A 90 -7.71 -11.39 2.57
N TYR A 91 -6.64 -10.68 2.98
CA TYR A 91 -6.22 -9.45 2.27
C TYR A 91 -5.40 -9.78 1.02
N GLY A 92 -4.59 -10.84 1.05
CA GLY A 92 -3.98 -11.39 -0.16
C GLY A 92 -5.02 -11.88 -1.18
N ASP A 93 -6.02 -12.65 -0.73
CA ASP A 93 -7.11 -13.13 -1.58
C ASP A 93 -7.91 -11.98 -2.19
N ARG A 94 -8.09 -10.88 -1.44
CA ARG A 94 -8.75 -9.67 -1.94
C ARG A 94 -7.99 -9.03 -3.11
N MET A 95 -6.66 -9.07 -3.13
CA MET A 95 -5.89 -8.59 -4.28
C MET A 95 -6.21 -9.41 -5.53
N GLY A 96 -6.41 -10.73 -5.38
CA GLY A 96 -6.87 -11.60 -6.48
C GLY A 96 -8.24 -11.21 -7.00
N ASN A 97 -9.20 -10.98 -6.11
CA ASN A 97 -10.53 -10.51 -6.49
C ASN A 97 -10.46 -9.18 -7.24
N ILE A 98 -9.65 -8.23 -6.76
CA ILE A 98 -9.42 -6.95 -7.44
C ILE A 98 -8.86 -7.16 -8.84
N ALA A 99 -7.83 -8.00 -8.98
CA ALA A 99 -7.23 -8.30 -10.29
C ALA A 99 -8.26 -8.91 -11.25
N GLU A 100 -9.10 -9.82 -10.77
CA GLU A 100 -10.18 -10.42 -11.55
C GLU A 100 -11.21 -9.38 -12.01
N TYR A 101 -11.70 -8.51 -11.12
CA TYR A 101 -12.65 -7.44 -11.46
C TYR A 101 -12.10 -6.47 -12.50
N HIS A 102 -10.81 -6.18 -12.47
CA HIS A 102 -10.14 -5.31 -13.44
C HIS A 102 -9.73 -6.02 -14.74
N GLY A 103 -9.90 -7.36 -14.82
CA GLY A 103 -9.46 -8.17 -15.95
C GLY A 103 -7.93 -8.15 -16.12
N ILE A 104 -7.21 -8.09 -15.00
CA ILE A 104 -5.75 -8.14 -14.94
C ILE A 104 -5.31 -9.61 -14.95
N ASN A 105 -4.32 -9.94 -15.78
CA ASN A 105 -3.71 -11.25 -15.80
C ASN A 105 -2.87 -11.47 -14.54
N TYR A 106 -3.17 -12.50 -13.75
CA TYR A 106 -2.45 -12.78 -12.51
C TYR A 106 -2.30 -14.27 -12.23
N ASP A 107 -1.28 -14.59 -11.45
CA ASP A 107 -1.13 -15.85 -10.74
C ASP A 107 -1.21 -15.60 -9.25
N MET A 108 -1.63 -16.61 -8.48
CA MET A 108 -1.66 -16.54 -7.02
C MET A 108 -0.92 -17.72 -6.42
N LEU A 109 0.05 -17.44 -5.54
CA LEU A 109 0.62 -18.43 -4.64
C LEU A 109 -0.09 -18.31 -3.28
N ALA A 110 -0.94 -19.29 -2.99
CA ALA A 110 -1.68 -19.37 -1.74
C ALA A 110 -0.90 -20.22 -0.73
N PHE A 111 -0.73 -19.69 0.45
CA PHE A 111 -0.12 -20.32 1.62
C PHE A 111 -1.15 -20.48 2.73
N ASP A 112 -0.89 -21.33 3.72
CA ASP A 112 -1.76 -21.46 4.88
C ASP A 112 -1.84 -20.14 5.66
N GLU A 113 -3.02 -19.82 6.21
CA GLU A 113 -3.26 -18.58 6.97
C GLU A 113 -2.37 -18.46 8.21
N THR A 114 -1.86 -19.56 8.72
CA THR A 114 -0.99 -19.60 9.91
C THR A 114 0.49 -19.65 9.57
N GLU A 115 0.85 -19.68 8.29
CA GLU A 115 2.22 -19.77 7.81
C GLU A 115 2.66 -18.46 7.13
N GLN A 116 3.95 -18.19 7.19
CA GLN A 116 4.55 -17.14 6.39
C GLN A 116 4.65 -17.57 4.91
N VAL A 117 4.67 -16.58 4.03
CA VAL A 117 5.01 -16.80 2.62
C VAL A 117 6.37 -17.48 2.51
N SER A 118 6.44 -18.60 1.79
CA SER A 118 7.69 -19.33 1.57
C SER A 118 8.56 -18.61 0.53
N VAL A 119 9.65 -18.02 1.00
CA VAL A 119 10.60 -17.25 0.17
C VAL A 119 11.22 -18.13 -0.92
N SER A 120 11.62 -19.37 -0.59
CA SER A 120 12.21 -20.30 -1.56
C SER A 120 11.22 -20.71 -2.66
N TYR A 121 9.95 -20.85 -2.32
CA TYR A 121 8.92 -21.17 -3.29
C TYR A 121 8.63 -19.99 -4.24
N VAL A 122 8.67 -18.76 -3.71
CA VAL A 122 8.56 -17.54 -4.54
C VAL A 122 9.73 -17.41 -5.50
N ASP A 123 10.96 -17.67 -5.04
CA ASP A 123 12.16 -17.62 -5.86
C ASP A 123 12.10 -18.62 -7.02
N ASP A 124 11.79 -19.88 -6.69
CA ASP A 124 11.63 -20.94 -7.69
C ASP A 124 10.52 -20.62 -8.69
N TYR A 125 9.39 -20.11 -8.22
CA TYR A 125 8.28 -19.71 -9.09
C TYR A 125 8.68 -18.60 -10.06
N LEU A 126 9.34 -17.54 -9.59
CA LEU A 126 9.80 -16.42 -10.43
C LEU A 126 10.87 -16.85 -11.45
N ALA A 127 11.73 -17.81 -11.09
CA ALA A 127 12.73 -18.36 -11.98
C ALA A 127 12.13 -19.09 -13.19
N HIS A 128 10.95 -19.72 -13.00
CA HIS A 128 10.28 -20.49 -14.06
C HIS A 128 9.16 -19.70 -14.79
N ASN A 129 8.80 -18.51 -14.32
CA ASN A 129 7.69 -17.71 -14.86
C ASN A 129 8.18 -16.29 -15.20
N ALA A 130 8.98 -16.20 -16.27
CA ALA A 130 9.61 -14.95 -16.69
C ALA A 130 8.62 -13.85 -17.09
N GLU A 131 7.39 -14.23 -17.47
CA GLU A 131 6.30 -13.33 -17.85
C GLU A 131 5.71 -12.53 -16.68
N ILE A 132 5.97 -12.92 -15.43
CA ILE A 132 5.61 -12.12 -14.25
C ILE A 132 6.35 -10.79 -14.33
N THR A 133 5.63 -9.69 -14.16
CA THR A 133 6.17 -8.32 -14.18
C THR A 133 6.09 -7.65 -12.82
N HIS A 134 5.04 -7.96 -12.06
CA HIS A 134 4.75 -7.38 -10.76
C HIS A 134 4.53 -8.49 -9.73
N VAL A 135 4.94 -8.23 -8.48
CA VAL A 135 4.67 -9.07 -7.33
C VAL A 135 3.96 -8.24 -6.28
N SER A 136 2.88 -8.77 -5.71
CA SER A 136 2.19 -8.15 -4.57
C SER A 136 2.18 -9.05 -3.36
N VAL A 137 2.32 -8.45 -2.17
CA VAL A 137 2.31 -9.16 -0.88
C VAL A 137 1.70 -8.30 0.22
N VAL A 138 1.02 -8.94 1.16
CA VAL A 138 0.61 -8.31 2.42
C VAL A 138 1.77 -8.45 3.42
N HIS A 139 2.29 -7.35 3.97
CA HIS A 139 3.40 -7.40 4.94
C HIS A 139 2.96 -8.04 6.27
N CYS A 140 1.80 -7.62 6.80
CA CYS A 140 1.22 -8.19 8.01
C CYS A 140 -0.25 -8.51 7.76
N GLU A 141 -0.58 -9.80 7.66
CA GLU A 141 -1.96 -10.22 7.45
C GLU A 141 -2.81 -9.86 8.68
N THR A 142 -3.79 -8.99 8.47
CA THR A 142 -4.57 -8.41 9.57
C THR A 142 -5.44 -9.45 10.30
N THR A 143 -5.92 -10.46 9.57
CA THR A 143 -6.83 -11.48 10.11
C THR A 143 -6.13 -12.42 11.08
N THR A 144 -4.86 -12.70 10.88
CA THR A 144 -4.08 -13.67 11.65
C THR A 144 -2.95 -13.04 12.45
N GLY A 145 -2.47 -11.85 12.05
CA GLY A 145 -1.30 -11.19 12.63
C GLY A 145 0.04 -11.77 12.15
N VAL A 146 0.03 -12.65 11.14
CA VAL A 146 1.26 -13.20 10.57
C VAL A 146 2.01 -12.11 9.83
N LEU A 147 3.26 -11.89 10.25
CA LEU A 147 4.20 -10.97 9.62
C LEU A 147 5.01 -11.74 8.57
N ASN A 148 4.84 -11.41 7.31
CA ASN A 148 5.58 -12.04 6.21
C ASN A 148 7.04 -11.56 6.15
N PRO A 149 7.98 -12.38 5.66
CA PRO A 149 9.41 -12.07 5.58
C PRO A 149 9.68 -11.09 4.41
N LEU A 150 9.20 -9.85 4.58
CA LEU A 150 9.19 -8.84 3.51
C LEU A 150 10.60 -8.53 2.97
N LYS A 151 11.61 -8.52 3.83
CA LYS A 151 12.99 -8.22 3.43
C LYS A 151 13.53 -9.27 2.45
N GLU A 152 13.30 -10.53 2.75
CA GLU A 152 13.72 -11.66 1.92
C GLU A 152 12.92 -11.71 0.62
N ILE A 153 11.61 -11.49 0.67
CA ILE A 153 10.74 -11.40 -0.51
C ILE A 153 11.19 -10.24 -1.41
N ALA A 154 11.40 -9.06 -0.86
CA ALA A 154 11.86 -7.89 -1.60
C ALA A 154 13.21 -8.13 -2.30
N HIS A 155 14.14 -8.77 -1.61
CA HIS A 155 15.42 -9.15 -2.20
C HIS A 155 15.26 -10.05 -3.43
N ILE A 156 14.44 -11.09 -3.33
CA ILE A 156 14.17 -12.01 -4.44
C ILE A 156 13.46 -11.31 -5.59
N VAL A 157 12.41 -10.56 -5.30
CA VAL A 157 11.65 -9.80 -6.32
C VAL A 157 12.59 -8.86 -7.11
N LYS A 158 13.50 -8.19 -6.39
CA LYS A 158 14.51 -7.32 -6.99
C LYS A 158 15.53 -8.11 -7.85
N MET A 159 16.01 -9.26 -7.38
CA MET A 159 16.91 -10.13 -8.14
C MET A 159 16.31 -10.60 -9.46
N HIS A 160 15.00 -10.89 -9.48
CA HIS A 160 14.27 -11.23 -10.70
C HIS A 160 13.84 -10.01 -11.54
N GLY A 161 14.20 -8.80 -11.14
CA GLY A 161 13.88 -7.55 -11.87
C GLY A 161 12.39 -7.22 -11.93
N LYS A 162 11.60 -7.72 -10.97
CA LYS A 162 10.16 -7.49 -10.91
C LYS A 162 9.82 -6.26 -10.05
N LYS A 163 8.62 -5.69 -10.26
CA LYS A 163 8.09 -4.59 -9.46
C LYS A 163 7.43 -5.14 -8.20
N LEU A 164 7.60 -4.44 -7.08
CA LEU A 164 7.09 -4.85 -5.79
C LEU A 164 6.00 -3.90 -5.27
N ILE A 165 4.82 -4.47 -5.04
CA ILE A 165 3.65 -3.82 -4.43
C ILE A 165 3.46 -4.42 -3.04
N VAL A 166 3.45 -3.59 -2.00
CA VAL A 166 3.32 -4.05 -0.61
C VAL A 166 2.09 -3.42 0.03
N ASP A 167 1.16 -4.27 0.44
CA ASP A 167 0.12 -3.87 1.40
C ASP A 167 0.73 -3.91 2.80
N ALA A 168 1.03 -2.73 3.34
CA ALA A 168 1.54 -2.54 4.70
C ALA A 168 0.47 -1.92 5.61
N MET A 169 -0.81 -2.22 5.36
CA MET A 169 -1.94 -1.62 6.04
C MET A 169 -1.82 -1.71 7.56
N SER A 170 -1.48 -2.90 8.05
CA SER A 170 -1.41 -3.18 9.51
C SER A 170 -0.01 -3.06 10.09
N SER A 171 1.00 -2.71 9.30
CA SER A 171 2.40 -2.69 9.73
C SER A 171 3.10 -1.35 9.56
N PHE A 172 2.74 -0.53 8.56
CA PHE A 172 3.42 0.74 8.31
C PHE A 172 3.23 1.73 9.46
N GLY A 173 4.33 2.24 9.96
CA GLY A 173 4.38 3.10 11.16
C GLY A 173 4.45 2.33 12.49
N GLY A 174 4.23 1.00 12.46
CA GLY A 174 4.32 0.12 13.64
C GLY A 174 5.50 -0.86 13.57
N VAL A 175 5.86 -1.31 12.38
CA VAL A 175 7.00 -2.17 12.11
C VAL A 175 8.04 -1.40 11.30
N PRO A 176 9.31 -1.33 11.71
CA PRO A 176 10.34 -0.62 10.95
C PRO A 176 10.52 -1.21 9.55
N LEU A 177 10.47 -0.36 8.55
CA LEU A 177 10.82 -0.68 7.16
C LEU A 177 11.31 0.60 6.46
N ASP A 178 12.13 0.45 5.44
CA ASP A 178 12.54 1.53 4.53
C ASP A 178 12.24 1.08 3.09
N VAL A 179 11.40 1.85 2.39
CA VAL A 179 10.92 1.46 1.05
C VAL A 179 12.03 1.49 0.00
N GLU A 180 13.05 2.33 0.19
CA GLU A 180 14.19 2.40 -0.73
C GLU A 180 15.15 1.25 -0.51
N GLU A 181 15.54 0.97 0.75
CA GLU A 181 16.41 -0.17 1.09
C GLU A 181 15.82 -1.49 0.59
N LEU A 182 14.52 -1.67 0.74
CA LEU A 182 13.79 -2.86 0.29
C LEU A 182 13.49 -2.85 -1.22
N GLY A 183 13.64 -1.71 -1.90
CA GLY A 183 13.32 -1.59 -3.32
C GLY A 183 11.83 -1.71 -3.62
N ILE A 184 10.97 -1.30 -2.69
CA ILE A 184 9.52 -1.30 -2.86
C ILE A 184 9.14 -0.20 -3.85
N ASP A 185 8.32 -0.55 -4.85
CA ASP A 185 7.85 0.42 -5.84
C ASP A 185 6.57 1.12 -5.37
N PHE A 186 5.66 0.38 -4.72
CA PHE A 186 4.42 0.92 -4.16
C PHE A 186 4.16 0.28 -2.80
N LEU A 187 4.06 1.10 -1.76
CA LEU A 187 3.63 0.70 -0.43
C LEU A 187 2.29 1.34 -0.14
N ILE A 188 1.36 0.55 0.38
CA ILE A 188 -0.03 0.95 0.62
C ILE A 188 -0.34 0.90 2.10
N SER A 189 -0.95 1.96 2.63
CA SER A 189 -1.42 1.98 4.01
C SER A 189 -2.62 2.93 4.20
N SER A 190 -3.06 3.13 5.44
CA SER A 190 -4.19 4.00 5.75
C SER A 190 -4.00 4.73 7.08
N ALA A 191 -4.68 5.86 7.23
CA ALA A 191 -4.53 6.72 8.38
C ALA A 191 -4.99 6.08 9.70
N ASN A 192 -5.98 5.19 9.66
CA ASN A 192 -6.65 4.63 10.84
C ASN A 192 -6.00 3.36 11.41
N LYS A 193 -4.80 3.02 10.97
CA LYS A 193 -4.02 1.88 11.47
C LYS A 193 -2.88 2.38 12.37
N CYS A 194 -1.66 1.87 12.22
CA CYS A 194 -0.53 2.26 13.07
C CYS A 194 -0.17 3.75 13.00
N ILE A 195 -0.62 4.46 11.98
CA ILE A 195 -0.51 5.94 11.91
C ILE A 195 -1.38 6.63 12.98
N GLN A 196 -2.38 5.94 13.55
CA GLN A 196 -3.23 6.38 14.65
C GLN A 196 -4.12 7.60 14.33
N GLY A 197 -4.41 7.82 13.06
CA GLY A 197 -5.37 8.81 12.62
C GLY A 197 -6.80 8.28 12.61
N VAL A 198 -7.72 9.09 12.11
CA VAL A 198 -9.13 8.71 11.93
C VAL A 198 -9.34 7.94 10.63
N PRO A 199 -10.38 7.09 10.53
CA PRO A 199 -10.81 6.55 9.25
C PRO A 199 -11.23 7.70 8.30
N GLY A 200 -10.90 7.58 7.02
CA GLY A 200 -11.33 8.58 6.01
C GLY A 200 -10.43 8.63 4.80
N PHE A 201 -9.14 8.30 4.94
CA PHE A 201 -8.26 8.22 3.80
C PHE A 201 -7.23 7.10 3.93
N GLY A 202 -6.84 6.58 2.79
CA GLY A 202 -5.65 5.75 2.63
C GLY A 202 -4.57 6.51 1.86
N PHE A 203 -3.39 5.95 1.81
CA PHE A 203 -2.27 6.55 1.09
C PHE A 203 -1.36 5.51 0.47
N ILE A 204 -0.63 5.95 -0.52
CA ILE A 204 0.33 5.15 -1.27
C ILE A 204 1.66 5.88 -1.22
N ILE A 205 2.72 5.22 -0.78
CA ILE A 205 4.09 5.68 -0.97
C ILE A 205 4.59 5.05 -2.27
N ALA A 206 4.89 5.88 -3.25
CA ALA A 206 5.22 5.43 -4.60
C ALA A 206 6.61 5.91 -4.99
N ARG A 207 7.40 5.02 -5.63
CA ARG A 207 8.61 5.43 -6.33
C ARG A 207 8.21 6.31 -7.52
N LYS A 208 8.71 7.55 -7.58
CA LYS A 208 8.31 8.53 -8.59
C LYS A 208 8.48 8.01 -10.02
N SER A 209 9.58 7.31 -10.31
CA SER A 209 9.82 6.73 -11.64
C SER A 209 8.77 5.71 -12.05
N GLU A 210 8.23 4.94 -11.11
CA GLU A 210 7.19 3.95 -11.40
C GLU A 210 5.80 4.60 -11.43
N LEU A 211 5.54 5.59 -10.58
CA LEU A 211 4.29 6.36 -10.62
C LEU A 211 4.11 7.07 -11.97
N MET A 212 5.17 7.65 -12.53
CA MET A 212 5.15 8.27 -13.88
C MET A 212 4.75 7.27 -14.97
N ARG A 213 5.01 5.98 -14.79
CA ARG A 213 4.62 4.92 -15.73
C ARG A 213 3.14 4.55 -15.65
N CYS A 214 2.46 4.96 -14.59
CA CYS A 214 1.03 4.71 -14.40
C CYS A 214 0.14 5.62 -15.23
N LYS A 215 0.68 6.68 -15.83
CA LYS A 215 -0.08 7.64 -16.63
C LYS A 215 -0.90 6.97 -17.72
N GLY A 216 -2.23 7.12 -17.64
CA GLY A 216 -3.18 6.59 -18.63
C GLY A 216 -3.36 5.07 -18.61
N VAL A 217 -2.96 4.39 -17.53
CA VAL A 217 -3.11 2.94 -17.36
C VAL A 217 -4.46 2.60 -16.73
N SER A 218 -4.85 3.35 -15.70
CA SER A 218 -6.08 3.11 -14.97
C SER A 218 -7.33 3.21 -15.86
N LYS A 219 -8.29 2.33 -15.60
CA LYS A 219 -9.63 2.39 -16.19
C LYS A 219 -10.64 3.13 -15.31
N SER A 220 -10.21 3.57 -14.13
CA SER A 220 -11.02 4.32 -13.16
C SER A 220 -10.51 5.75 -13.05
N LEU A 221 -11.38 6.72 -13.21
CA LEU A 221 -11.03 8.14 -13.03
C LEU A 221 -10.65 8.44 -11.57
N SER A 222 -11.45 7.96 -10.62
CA SER A 222 -11.27 8.28 -9.20
C SER A 222 -10.17 7.49 -8.52
N LEU A 223 -9.76 6.36 -9.09
CA LEU A 223 -8.71 5.48 -8.56
C LEU A 223 -7.46 5.47 -9.44
N ASP A 224 -7.28 6.47 -10.32
CA ASP A 224 -6.04 6.66 -11.05
C ASP A 224 -5.01 7.34 -10.15
N ILE A 225 -4.00 6.57 -9.73
CA ILE A 225 -2.99 7.10 -8.78
C ILE A 225 -2.11 8.18 -9.39
N TYR A 226 -1.97 8.22 -10.72
CA TYR A 226 -1.23 9.27 -11.40
C TYR A 226 -2.00 10.59 -11.37
N ASP A 227 -3.28 10.56 -11.76
CA ASP A 227 -4.15 11.75 -11.75
C ASP A 227 -4.40 12.27 -10.33
N GLN A 228 -4.47 11.37 -9.33
CA GLN A 228 -4.61 11.77 -7.92
C GLN A 228 -3.33 12.38 -7.34
N TRP A 229 -2.18 12.13 -7.94
CA TRP A 229 -0.91 12.69 -7.53
C TRP A 229 -0.67 14.09 -8.09
N GLU A 230 -1.06 14.36 -9.35
CA GLU A 230 -0.94 15.66 -10.04
C GLU A 230 -1.88 16.71 -9.46
#